data_d207e6baf97333ca44c32bf043191677
#
_entry.id   d207e6baf97333ca44c32bf043191677
#
_cell.length_a   1.000
_cell.length_b   1.000
_cell.length_c   1.000
_cell.angle_alpha   90.00
_cell.angle_beta   90.00
_cell.angle_gamma   90.00
#
_symmetry.space_group_name_H-M   'P 1'
#
loop_
_entity.id
_entity.type
_entity.pdbx_description
1 polymer ?
#
loop_
_entity_poly.entity_id
_entity_poly.type
_entity_poly.pdbx_seq_one_letter_code
_entity_poly.pdbx_strand_id
1 'polypeptide(L)'
;EHVGNNFRPVSREFATNFISFQKQLIGLFQQTDELFQSIGFKENNTKNIRENAEQLQHELSEYRKQVIDAMQKKSVNIESTIVYLNLIQESEQIISGLRHILRGITKFCAFRQANKTDAKLLQFD
;
A
#
# COMPACT_ATOMS: atom_id res chain seq x y z
N GLU A 1 -27.36 6.06 -24.64
CA GLU A 1 -26.99 5.28 -25.72
C GLU A 1 -25.55 5.34 -26.08
N HIS A 2 -25.10 6.33 -26.72
CA HIS A 2 -23.69 6.47 -26.98
C HIS A 2 -22.86 6.57 -25.71
N VAL A 3 -23.46 7.14 -24.71
CA VAL A 3 -22.84 7.24 -23.38
C VAL A 3 -22.55 5.86 -22.81
N GLY A 4 -23.48 4.91 -22.96
CA GLY A 4 -23.25 3.56 -22.52
C GLY A 4 -22.09 2.86 -23.20
N ASN A 5 -21.86 3.14 -24.48
CA ASN A 5 -20.75 2.55 -25.22
C ASN A 5 -19.43 3.21 -24.88
N ASN A 6 -19.43 4.50 -24.62
CA ASN A 6 -18.24 5.25 -24.24
C ASN A 6 -17.79 4.90 -22.82
N PHE A 7 -18.70 4.47 -21.97
CA PHE A 7 -18.43 4.06 -20.60
C PHE A 7 -18.35 2.56 -20.45
N ARG A 8 -18.14 1.84 -21.52
CA ARG A 8 -17.76 0.45 -21.36
C ARG A 8 -16.54 0.43 -20.48
N PRO A 9 -16.68 -0.15 -19.30
CA PRO A 9 -15.59 -0.11 -18.36
C PRO A 9 -14.37 -0.71 -18.99
N VAL A 10 -13.24 -0.17 -18.65
CA VAL A 10 -12.04 -0.93 -18.49
C VAL A 10 -12.52 -2.28 -18.06
N SER A 11 -12.15 -3.31 -18.72
CA SER A 11 -12.71 -4.65 -18.58
C SER A 11 -13.09 -4.94 -17.12
N ARG A 12 -14.11 -5.77 -16.92
CA ARG A 12 -14.48 -6.24 -15.58
C ARG A 12 -13.28 -6.72 -14.79
N GLU A 13 -12.31 -7.26 -15.48
CA GLU A 13 -11.06 -7.70 -14.91
C GLU A 13 -10.31 -6.57 -14.21
N PHE A 14 -10.19 -5.41 -14.85
CA PHE A 14 -9.53 -4.26 -14.25
C PHE A 14 -10.27 -3.76 -13.01
N ALA A 15 -11.60 -3.67 -13.10
CA ALA A 15 -12.42 -3.25 -11.97
C ALA A 15 -12.29 -4.23 -10.79
N THR A 16 -12.35 -5.53 -11.08
CA THR A 16 -12.21 -6.58 -10.07
C THR A 16 -10.84 -6.53 -9.41
N ASN A 17 -9.79 -6.38 -10.21
CA ASN A 17 -8.42 -6.27 -9.70
C ASN A 17 -8.25 -5.04 -8.82
N PHE A 18 -8.82 -3.90 -9.23
CA PHE A 18 -8.72 -2.68 -8.46
C PHE A 18 -9.43 -2.81 -7.10
N ILE A 19 -10.60 -3.42 -7.08
CA ILE A 19 -11.32 -3.68 -5.83
C ILE A 19 -10.50 -4.58 -4.90
N SER A 20 -9.85 -5.59 -5.47
CA SER A 20 -8.97 -6.46 -4.71
C SER A 20 -7.80 -5.68 -4.08
N PHE A 21 -7.18 -4.79 -4.84
CA PHE A 21 -6.10 -3.92 -4.33
C PHE A 21 -6.59 -2.99 -3.23
N GLN A 22 -7.79 -2.44 -3.36
CA GLN A 22 -8.37 -1.60 -2.32
C GLN A 22 -8.58 -2.38 -1.02
N LYS A 23 -9.07 -3.59 -1.09
CA LYS A 23 -9.26 -4.45 0.08
C LYS A 23 -7.92 -4.76 0.76
N GLN A 24 -6.89 -5.04 -0.02
CA GLN A 24 -5.55 -5.27 0.50
C GLN A 24 -4.99 -4.02 1.17
N LEU A 25 -5.21 -2.86 0.58
CA LEU A 25 -4.77 -1.59 1.14
C LEU A 25 -5.45 -1.30 2.47
N ILE A 26 -6.76 -1.50 2.55
CA ILE A 26 -7.53 -1.36 3.79
C ILE A 26 -6.98 -2.31 4.84
N GLY A 27 -6.68 -3.56 4.46
CA GLY A 27 -6.08 -4.55 5.36
C GLY A 27 -4.76 -4.07 5.93
N LEU A 28 -3.92 -3.45 5.13
CA LEU A 28 -2.65 -2.89 5.59
C LEU A 28 -2.86 -1.77 6.61
N PHE A 29 -3.82 -0.90 6.37
CA PHE A 29 -4.15 0.17 7.32
C PHE A 29 -4.68 -0.39 8.63
N GLN A 30 -5.52 -1.43 8.57
CA GLN A 30 -6.03 -2.10 9.77
C GLN A 30 -4.90 -2.72 10.57
N GLN A 31 -3.97 -3.40 9.92
CA GLN A 31 -2.80 -3.99 10.57
C GLN A 31 -1.92 -2.91 11.21
N THR A 32 -1.76 -1.78 10.54
CA THR A 32 -0.98 -0.66 11.08
C THR A 32 -1.66 -0.05 12.29
N ASP A 33 -2.98 0.10 12.24
CA ASP A 33 -3.77 0.60 13.37
C ASP A 33 -3.64 -0.32 14.59
N GLU A 34 -3.75 -1.62 14.39
CA GLU A 34 -3.55 -2.61 15.44
C GLU A 34 -2.15 -2.52 16.04
N LEU A 35 -1.16 -2.29 15.19
CA LEU A 35 0.22 -2.10 15.65
C LEU A 35 0.35 -0.89 16.56
N PHE A 36 -0.28 0.23 16.20
CA PHE A 36 -0.28 1.44 17.01
C PHE A 36 -1.00 1.25 18.36
N GLN A 37 -2.04 0.44 18.37
CA GLN A 37 -2.81 0.19 19.59
C GLN A 37 -2.15 -0.81 20.52
N SER A 38 -1.24 -1.63 20.00
CA SER A 38 -0.55 -2.61 20.83
C SER A 38 0.50 -1.91 21.70
N ILE A 39 0.56 -2.31 22.95
CA ILE A 39 1.56 -1.80 23.89
C ILE A 39 2.89 -2.48 23.55
N GLY A 40 3.81 -1.72 23.00
CA GLY A 40 5.11 -2.24 22.60
C GLY A 40 5.07 -2.77 21.17
N PHE A 41 5.48 -1.93 20.25
CA PHE A 41 5.65 -2.32 18.86
C PHE A 41 6.65 -3.46 18.77
N LYS A 42 6.20 -4.60 18.24
CA LYS A 42 7.10 -5.72 17.99
C LYS A 42 7.69 -5.56 16.60
N GLU A 43 9.00 -5.63 16.52
CA GLU A 43 9.73 -5.48 15.26
C GLU A 43 9.24 -6.45 14.19
N ASN A 44 8.93 -7.69 14.58
CA ASN A 44 8.45 -8.70 13.64
C ASN A 44 7.14 -8.32 12.98
N ASN A 45 6.22 -7.71 13.74
CA ASN A 45 4.94 -7.28 13.20
C ASN A 45 5.12 -6.13 12.21
N THR A 46 6.00 -5.20 12.52
CA THR A 46 6.32 -4.09 11.63
C THR A 46 6.94 -4.60 10.33
N LYS A 47 7.84 -5.56 10.43
CA LYS A 47 8.48 -6.17 9.27
C LYS A 47 7.46 -6.82 8.35
N ASN A 48 6.54 -7.60 8.90
CA ASN A 48 5.51 -8.27 8.12
C ASN A 48 4.63 -7.27 7.36
N ILE A 49 4.21 -6.20 8.03
CA ILE A 49 3.39 -5.17 7.40
C ILE A 49 4.17 -4.47 6.28
N ARG A 50 5.45 -4.17 6.51
CA ARG A 50 6.30 -3.55 5.48
C ARG A 50 6.44 -4.44 4.25
N GLU A 51 6.66 -5.73 4.47
CA GLU A 51 6.78 -6.70 3.36
C GLU A 51 5.48 -6.77 2.58
N ASN A 52 4.34 -6.80 3.26
CA ASN A 52 3.04 -6.79 2.61
C ASN A 52 2.81 -5.50 1.82
N ALA A 53 3.23 -4.37 2.35
CA ALA A 53 3.12 -3.09 1.66
C ALA A 53 3.99 -3.04 0.41
N GLU A 54 5.22 -3.56 0.49
CA GLU A 54 6.12 -3.65 -0.67
C GLU A 54 5.52 -4.54 -1.75
N GLN A 55 4.98 -5.68 -1.34
CA GLN A 55 4.34 -6.62 -2.26
C GLN A 55 3.17 -5.95 -2.98
N LEU A 56 2.31 -5.28 -2.24
CA LEU A 56 1.15 -4.61 -2.82
C LEU A 56 1.57 -3.47 -3.75
N GLN A 57 2.59 -2.72 -3.39
CA GLN A 57 3.12 -1.65 -4.22
C GLN A 57 3.66 -2.21 -5.55
N HIS A 58 4.36 -3.32 -5.48
CA HIS A 58 4.87 -4.00 -6.68
C HIS A 58 3.73 -4.46 -7.57
N GLU A 59 2.71 -5.09 -6.99
CA GLU A 59 1.55 -5.57 -7.73
C GLU A 59 0.79 -4.42 -8.41
N LEU A 60 0.63 -3.30 -7.71
CA LEU A 60 0.00 -2.12 -8.27
C LEU A 60 0.81 -1.53 -9.43
N SER A 61 2.13 -1.51 -9.31
CA SER A 61 3.00 -1.03 -10.36
C SER A 61 2.89 -1.89 -11.63
N GLU A 62 2.87 -3.21 -11.46
CA GLU A 62 2.69 -4.15 -12.56
C GLU A 62 1.30 -3.98 -13.20
N TYR A 63 0.29 -3.80 -12.37
CA TYR A 63 -1.07 -3.58 -12.84
C TYR A 63 -1.17 -2.28 -13.64
N ARG A 64 -0.52 -1.21 -13.18
CA ARG A 64 -0.47 0.06 -13.90
C ARG A 64 0.12 -0.13 -15.30
N LYS A 65 1.20 -0.92 -15.42
CA LYS A 65 1.82 -1.22 -16.71
C LYS A 65 0.85 -1.95 -17.63
N GLN A 66 0.08 -2.90 -17.11
CA GLN A 66 -0.93 -3.63 -17.89
C GLN A 66 -2.02 -2.69 -18.40
N VAL A 67 -2.46 -1.76 -17.56
CA VAL A 67 -3.48 -0.79 -17.95
C VAL A 67 -2.96 0.14 -19.05
N ILE A 68 -1.75 0.62 -18.91
CA ILE A 68 -1.11 1.47 -19.93
C ILE A 68 -0.96 0.71 -21.26
N ASP A 69 -0.55 -0.55 -21.20
CA ASP A 69 -0.42 -1.38 -22.37
C ASP A 69 -1.77 -1.57 -23.09
N ALA A 70 -2.83 -1.79 -22.33
CA ALA A 70 -4.18 -1.90 -22.87
C ALA A 70 -4.63 -0.60 -23.53
N MET A 71 -4.26 0.55 -22.99
CA MET A 71 -4.55 1.85 -23.59
C MET A 71 -3.81 2.00 -24.92
N GLN A 72 -2.55 1.64 -24.98
CA GLN A 72 -1.74 1.75 -26.19
C GLN A 72 -2.28 0.87 -27.30
N LYS A 73 -2.83 -0.28 -26.95
CA LYS A 73 -3.46 -1.19 -27.90
C LYS A 73 -4.88 -0.79 -28.26
N LYS A 74 -5.39 0.27 -27.66
CA LYS A 74 -6.76 0.78 -27.90
C LYS A 74 -7.83 -0.27 -27.61
N SER A 75 -7.54 -1.21 -26.72
CA SER A 75 -8.48 -2.27 -26.36
C SER A 75 -9.46 -1.86 -25.28
N VAL A 76 -9.34 -0.66 -24.72
CA VAL A 76 -10.18 -0.15 -23.65
C VAL A 76 -10.54 1.30 -23.91
N ASN A 77 -11.57 1.78 -23.20
CA ASN A 77 -11.98 3.17 -23.25
C ASN A 77 -10.93 4.03 -22.56
N ILE A 78 -10.40 5.03 -23.27
CA ILE A 78 -9.29 5.86 -22.78
C ILE A 78 -9.73 6.70 -21.58
N GLU A 79 -10.92 7.29 -21.63
CA GLU A 79 -11.40 8.17 -20.55
C GLU A 79 -11.55 7.42 -19.24
N SER A 80 -12.21 6.26 -19.28
CA SER A 80 -12.35 5.42 -18.09
C SER A 80 -10.99 4.93 -17.59
N THR A 81 -10.11 4.61 -18.50
CA THR A 81 -8.78 4.10 -18.17
C THR A 81 -7.95 5.16 -17.47
N ILE A 82 -8.05 6.43 -17.89
CA ILE A 82 -7.35 7.53 -17.23
C ILE A 82 -7.80 7.66 -15.77
N VAL A 83 -9.09 7.51 -15.50
CA VAL A 83 -9.61 7.52 -14.12
C VAL A 83 -8.97 6.42 -13.29
N TYR A 84 -8.92 5.20 -13.83
CA TYR A 84 -8.28 4.08 -13.13
C TYR A 84 -6.79 4.29 -12.92
N LEU A 85 -6.09 4.85 -13.90
CA LEU A 85 -4.67 5.17 -13.75
C LEU A 85 -4.45 6.17 -12.63
N ASN A 86 -5.27 7.20 -12.54
CA ASN A 86 -5.18 8.18 -11.47
C ASN A 86 -5.41 7.53 -10.10
N LEU A 87 -6.42 6.66 -10.01
CA LEU A 87 -6.70 5.93 -8.76
C LEU A 87 -5.54 5.02 -8.37
N ILE A 88 -4.94 4.36 -9.33
CA ILE A 88 -3.77 3.49 -9.09
C ILE A 88 -2.60 4.34 -8.58
N GLN A 89 -2.33 5.48 -9.20
CA GLN A 89 -1.25 6.38 -8.78
C GLN A 89 -1.46 6.89 -7.37
N GLU A 90 -2.68 7.30 -7.03
CA GLU A 90 -3.00 7.74 -5.68
C GLU A 90 -2.82 6.61 -4.67
N SER A 91 -3.22 5.40 -5.04
CA SER A 91 -3.02 4.23 -4.18
C SER A 91 -1.54 3.94 -3.95
N GLU A 92 -0.73 4.05 -5.00
CA GLU A 92 0.73 3.88 -4.88
C GLU A 92 1.33 4.92 -3.92
N GLN A 93 0.88 6.17 -3.99
CA GLN A 93 1.34 7.24 -3.10
C GLN A 93 0.95 6.96 -1.65
N ILE A 94 -0.27 6.47 -1.43
CA ILE A 94 -0.74 6.10 -0.09
C ILE A 94 0.13 4.99 0.49
N ILE A 95 0.43 3.97 -0.29
CA ILE A 95 1.30 2.86 0.14
C ILE A 95 2.70 3.37 0.45
N SER A 96 3.23 4.25 -0.38
CA SER A 96 4.54 4.86 -0.14
C SER A 96 4.57 5.62 1.19
N GLY A 97 3.53 6.40 1.46
CA GLY A 97 3.38 7.09 2.74
C GLY A 97 3.32 6.13 3.92
N LEU A 98 2.55 5.05 3.78
CA LEU A 98 2.46 4.01 4.79
C LEU A 98 3.82 3.36 5.06
N ARG A 99 4.58 3.07 4.01
CA ARG A 99 5.92 2.50 4.15
C ARG A 99 6.86 3.44 4.91
N HIS A 100 6.76 4.75 4.67
CA HIS A 100 7.54 5.73 5.43
C HIS A 100 7.17 5.74 6.91
N ILE A 101 5.87 5.64 7.22
CA ILE A 101 5.40 5.55 8.60
C ILE A 101 5.96 4.30 9.28
N LEU A 102 5.91 3.17 8.59
CA LEU A 102 6.41 1.89 9.13
C LEU A 102 7.92 1.92 9.35
N ARG A 103 8.67 2.59 8.48
CA ARG A 103 10.11 2.79 8.71
C ARG A 103 10.37 3.64 9.93
N GLY A 104 9.57 4.70 10.13
CA GLY A 104 9.65 5.54 11.32
C GLY A 104 9.39 4.75 12.58
N ILE A 105 8.37 3.89 12.56
CA ILE A 105 8.04 3.01 13.69
C ILE A 105 9.21 2.07 13.99
N THR A 106 9.80 1.48 12.94
CA THR A 106 10.95 0.58 13.10
C THR A 106 12.12 1.29 13.77
N LYS A 107 12.44 2.51 13.32
CA LYS A 107 13.51 3.31 13.92
C LYS A 107 13.20 3.67 15.36
N PHE A 108 11.95 4.00 15.65
CA PHE A 108 11.51 4.30 17.02
C PHE A 108 11.65 3.09 17.93
N CYS A 109 11.29 1.90 17.45
CA CYS A 109 11.45 0.66 18.21
C CYS A 109 12.92 0.38 18.52
N ALA A 110 13.81 0.57 17.54
CA ALA A 110 15.25 0.39 17.72
C ALA A 110 15.79 1.39 18.74
N PHE A 111 15.34 2.64 18.66
CA PHE A 111 15.73 3.68 19.60
C PHE A 111 15.28 3.34 21.03
N ARG A 112 14.05 2.90 21.19
CA ARG A 112 13.52 2.47 22.51
C ARG A 112 14.34 1.32 23.09
N GLN A 113 14.68 0.35 22.25
CA GLN A 113 15.47 -0.79 22.69
C GLN A 113 16.86 -0.36 23.18
N ALA A 114 17.51 0.52 22.41
CA ALA A 114 18.82 1.08 22.80
C ALA A 114 18.72 1.86 24.12
N ASN A 115 17.69 2.69 24.28
CA ASN A 115 17.48 3.44 25.51
C ASN A 115 17.21 2.53 26.72
N LYS A 116 16.46 1.45 26.54
CA LYS A 116 16.25 0.47 27.61
C LYS A 116 17.54 -0.19 28.04
N THR A 117 18.41 -0.52 27.06
CA THR A 117 19.73 -1.10 27.33
C THR A 117 20.59 -0.12 28.11
N ASP A 118 20.63 1.14 27.69
CA ASP A 118 21.37 2.19 28.38
C ASP A 118 20.86 2.41 29.80
N ALA A 119 19.54 2.44 29.98
CA ALA A 119 18.94 2.58 31.30
C ALA A 119 19.30 1.41 32.21
N LYS A 120 19.32 0.18 31.66
CA LYS A 120 19.75 -0.99 32.43
C LYS A 120 21.21 -0.90 32.84
N LEU A 121 22.07 -0.45 31.92
CA LEU A 121 23.48 -0.28 32.22
C LEU A 121 23.71 0.76 33.32
N LEU A 122 22.94 1.84 33.26
CA LEU A 122 23.00 2.90 34.29
C LEU A 122 22.49 2.43 35.64
N GLN A 123 21.61 1.46 35.69
CA GLN A 123 21.05 0.93 36.94
C GLN A 123 22.05 0.05 37.70
N PHE A 124 23.08 -0.46 37.02
CA PHE A 124 24.08 -1.30 37.65
C PHE A 124 25.30 -0.50 38.19
N ASP A 125 25.30 0.76 37.89
CA ASP A 125 26.32 1.66 38.44
C ASP A 125 25.83 2.27 39.77
#